data_9de06f964d2616b8d552d98691047ebf
#
_entry.id   9de06f964d2616b8d552d98691047ebf
#
_cell.length_a   1.000
_cell.length_b   1.000
_cell.length_c   1.000
_cell.angle_alpha   90.00
_cell.angle_beta   90.00
_cell.angle_gamma   90.00
#
_symmetry.space_group_name_H-M   'P 1'
#
loop_
_entity.id
_entity.type
_entity.pdbx_description
1 polymer ?
#
loop_
_entity_poly.entity_id
_entity_poly.type
_entity_poly.pdbx_seq_one_letter_code
_entity_poly.pdbx_strand_id
1 'polypeptide(L)' 'MTVTVYTKDFCPKCNRVKAAFDKDGLEYEEAPIDERVLTLARIKGWKAAPIVVSDEHPEYAFSGAQPHQIEDFITKHKEG' A
#
# COMPACT_ATOMS: atom_id res chain seq x y z
N MET A 1 5.45 -13.31 -4.89
CA MET A 1 4.55 -12.14 -4.88
C MET A 1 5.12 -11.07 -3.96
N THR A 2 5.31 -9.88 -4.47
CA THR A 2 5.88 -8.78 -3.68
C THR A 2 4.87 -7.65 -3.52
N VAL A 3 4.56 -7.36 -2.27
CA VAL A 3 3.76 -6.19 -1.89
C VAL A 3 4.72 -5.13 -1.40
N THR A 4 4.61 -3.91 -1.91
CA THR A 4 5.46 -2.80 -1.49
C THR A 4 4.60 -1.68 -0.93
N VAL A 5 4.95 -1.22 0.26
CA VAL A 5 4.31 -0.06 0.91
C VAL A 5 5.27 1.12 0.77
N TYR A 6 4.90 2.08 -0.07
CA TYR A 6 5.68 3.29 -0.26
C TYR A 6 5.28 4.32 0.79
N THR A 7 6.24 4.73 1.59
CA THR A 7 6.00 5.59 2.75
C THR A 7 6.76 6.90 2.62
N LYS A 8 6.38 7.86 3.45
CA LYS A 8 7.10 9.11 3.64
C LYS A 8 7.39 9.30 5.12
N ASP A 9 8.27 10.25 5.45
CA ASP A 9 8.60 10.55 6.84
C ASP A 9 7.37 11.11 7.58
N PHE A 10 7.25 10.75 8.85
CA PHE A 10 6.18 11.25 9.73
C PHE A 10 4.78 10.97 9.17
N CYS A 11 4.54 9.72 8.82
CA CYS A 11 3.29 9.32 8.19
C CYS A 11 2.50 8.36 9.10
N PRO A 12 1.54 8.88 9.90
CA PRO A 12 0.72 7.99 10.73
C PRO A 12 -0.11 6.99 9.92
N LYS A 13 -0.58 7.40 8.74
CA LYS A 13 -1.33 6.51 7.85
C LYS A 13 -0.48 5.35 7.36
N CYS A 14 0.79 5.59 7.05
CA CYS A 14 1.72 4.55 6.66
C CYS A 14 1.88 3.51 7.77
N ASN A 15 2.04 3.99 9.01
CA ASN A 15 2.16 3.11 10.16
C ASN A 15 0.91 2.26 10.37
N ARG A 16 -0.26 2.84 10.11
CA ARG A 16 -1.53 2.15 10.25
C ARG A 16 -1.65 0.98 9.26
N VAL A 17 -1.25 1.20 8.02
CA VAL A 17 -1.27 0.14 6.99
C VAL A 17 -0.26 -0.95 7.33
N LYS A 18 0.95 -0.57 7.73
CA LYS A 18 1.97 -1.55 8.12
C LYS A 18 1.51 -2.40 9.30
N ALA A 19 0.91 -1.78 10.29
CA ALA A 19 0.40 -2.49 11.47
C ALA A 19 -0.69 -3.50 11.08
N ALA A 20 -1.58 -3.13 10.17
CA ALA A 20 -2.63 -4.03 9.71
C ALA A 20 -2.06 -5.23 8.95
N PHE A 21 -1.05 -5.00 8.10
CA PHE A 21 -0.40 -6.09 7.38
C PHE A 21 0.35 -7.03 8.33
N ASP A 22 1.05 -6.46 9.32
CA ASP A 22 1.76 -7.25 10.32
C ASP A 22 0.80 -8.11 11.14
N LYS A 23 -0.34 -7.55 11.52
CA LYS A 23 -1.35 -8.26 12.30
C LYS A 23 -1.92 -9.47 11.55
N ASP A 24 -2.12 -9.32 10.25
CA ASP A 24 -2.68 -10.39 9.41
C ASP A 24 -1.62 -11.29 8.79
N GLY A 25 -0.35 -11.06 9.07
CA GLY A 25 0.72 -11.88 8.55
C GLY A 25 1.01 -11.71 7.07
N LEU A 26 0.59 -10.57 6.49
CA LEU A 26 0.89 -10.28 5.09
C LEU A 26 2.29 -9.69 4.98
N GLU A 27 3.16 -10.38 4.25
CA GLU A 27 4.52 -9.90 4.04
C GLU A 27 4.54 -8.74 3.04
N TYR A 28 5.40 -7.77 3.30
CA TYR A 28 5.55 -6.60 2.44
C TYR A 28 6.96 -6.03 2.56
N GLU A 29 7.34 -5.25 1.56
CA GLU A 29 8.55 -4.45 1.60
C GLU A 29 8.16 -2.99 1.81
N GLU A 30 9.03 -2.23 2.45
CA GLU A 30 8.84 -0.81 2.68
C GLU A 30 9.86 -0.03 1.87
N ALA A 31 9.41 1.01 1.19
CA ALA A 31 10.29 1.86 0.38
C ALA A 31 9.83 3.31 0.45
N PRO A 32 10.74 4.27 0.25
CA PRO A 32 10.35 5.67 0.19
C PRO A 32 9.59 5.97 -1.11
N ILE A 33 8.70 6.96 -1.06
CA ILE A 33 8.01 7.44 -2.26
C ILE A 33 9.04 8.17 -3.12
N ASP A 34 9.21 7.70 -4.36
CA ASP A 34 10.12 8.31 -5.33
C ASP A 34 9.33 8.93 -6.49
N GLU A 35 10.04 9.46 -7.48
CA GLU A 35 9.41 10.13 -8.62
C GLU A 35 8.51 9.21 -9.43
N ARG A 36 8.86 7.94 -9.54
CA ARG A 36 8.07 6.96 -10.30
C ARG A 36 6.74 6.72 -9.61
N VAL A 37 6.78 6.61 -8.30
CA VAL A 37 5.58 6.43 -7.48
C VAL A 37 4.72 7.69 -7.49
N LEU A 38 5.34 8.87 -7.46
CA LEU A 38 4.62 10.13 -7.56
C LEU A 38 3.90 10.27 -8.90
N THR A 39 4.54 9.83 -9.98
CA THR A 39 3.92 9.83 -11.31
C THR A 39 2.69 8.93 -11.33
N LEU A 40 2.82 7.72 -10.78
CA LEU A 40 1.68 6.79 -10.67
C LEU A 40 0.55 7.42 -9.85
N ALA A 41 0.88 8.04 -8.74
CA ALA A 41 -0.11 8.69 -7.89
C ALA A 41 -0.87 9.79 -8.62
N ARG A 42 -0.18 10.58 -9.44
CA ARG A 42 -0.81 11.64 -10.25
C ARG A 42 -1.78 11.04 -11.26
N ILE A 43 -1.36 9.98 -11.94
CA ILE A 43 -2.22 9.30 -12.94
C ILE A 43 -3.48 8.75 -12.28
N LYS A 44 -3.33 8.18 -11.09
CA LYS A 44 -4.46 7.59 -10.35
C LYS A 44 -5.28 8.61 -9.56
N GLY A 45 -4.80 9.85 -9.44
CA GLY A 45 -5.46 10.85 -8.62
C GLY A 45 -5.27 10.65 -7.12
N TRP A 46 -4.25 9.92 -6.71
CA TRP A 46 -3.97 9.67 -5.29
C TRP A 46 -3.23 10.84 -4.68
N LYS A 47 -3.68 11.28 -3.51
CA LYS A 47 -3.08 12.42 -2.79
C LYS A 47 -2.57 12.05 -1.41
N ALA A 48 -2.87 10.86 -0.93
CA ALA A 48 -2.51 10.42 0.42
C ALA A 48 -1.43 9.35 0.38
N ALA A 49 -0.54 9.36 1.37
CA ALA A 49 0.37 8.25 1.63
C ALA A 49 -0.30 7.30 2.64
N PRO A 50 0.06 6.03 2.70
CA PRO A 50 1.04 5.36 1.86
C PRO A 50 0.46 5.01 0.50
N ILE A 51 1.34 4.61 -0.42
CA ILE A 51 0.93 4.02 -1.69
C ILE A 51 1.32 2.54 -1.63
N VAL A 52 0.34 1.66 -1.82
CA VAL A 52 0.55 0.22 -1.70
C VAL A 52 0.35 -0.42 -3.06
N VAL A 53 1.34 -1.18 -3.49
CA VAL A 53 1.29 -1.85 -4.78
C VAL A 53 1.66 -3.32 -4.63
N SER A 54 1.11 -4.15 -5.51
CA SER A 54 1.46 -5.56 -5.63
C SER A 54 1.99 -5.81 -7.03
N ASP A 55 3.13 -6.47 -7.14
CA ASP A 55 3.75 -6.73 -8.45
C ASP A 55 2.93 -7.71 -9.29
N GLU A 56 2.24 -8.66 -8.66
CA GLU A 56 1.38 -9.62 -9.37
C GLU A 56 -0.01 -9.07 -9.69
N HIS A 57 -0.48 -8.14 -8.87
CA HIS A 57 -1.83 -7.58 -8.99
C HIS A 57 -1.81 -6.06 -8.96
N PRO A 58 -1.24 -5.42 -10.00
CA PRO A 58 -1.16 -3.95 -10.02
C PRO A 58 -2.53 -3.28 -9.94
N GLU A 59 -3.59 -3.97 -10.36
CA GLU A 59 -4.95 -3.46 -10.30
C GLU A 59 -5.48 -3.33 -8.87
N TYR A 60 -4.84 -3.97 -7.88
CA TYR A 60 -5.25 -3.87 -6.47
C TYR A 60 -4.57 -2.73 -5.72
N ALA A 61 -3.68 -1.98 -6.39
CA ALA A 61 -2.97 -0.88 -5.75
C ALA A 61 -3.93 0.16 -5.17
N PHE A 62 -3.55 0.76 -4.04
CA PHE A 62 -4.36 1.78 -3.40
C PHE A 62 -3.48 2.79 -2.68
N SER A 63 -4.09 3.90 -2.24
CA SER A 63 -3.40 4.90 -1.43
C SER A 63 -4.23 5.28 -0.21
N GLY A 64 -3.57 5.74 0.84
CA GLY A 64 -4.21 6.12 2.08
C GLY A 64 -4.38 4.96 3.05
N ALA A 65 -5.11 5.18 4.13
CA ALA A 65 -5.28 4.18 5.19
C ALA A 65 -6.76 3.96 5.53
N GLN A 66 -7.59 3.81 4.52
CA GLN A 66 -8.99 3.51 4.73
C GLN A 66 -9.16 2.04 5.08
N PRO A 67 -9.79 1.73 6.22
CA PRO A 67 -9.84 0.34 6.71
C PRO A 67 -10.40 -0.67 5.72
N HIS A 68 -11.45 -0.33 4.99
CA HIS A 68 -12.06 -1.27 4.05
C HIS A 68 -11.16 -1.58 2.87
N GLN A 69 -10.36 -0.61 2.41
CA GLN A 69 -9.39 -0.83 1.35
C GLN A 69 -8.25 -1.74 1.81
N ILE A 70 -7.79 -1.52 3.04
CA ILE A 70 -6.72 -2.35 3.63
C ILE A 70 -7.20 -3.78 3.77
N GLU A 71 -8.39 -3.99 4.33
CA GLU A 71 -8.97 -5.32 4.52
C GLU A 71 -9.20 -6.04 3.18
N ASP A 72 -9.71 -5.33 2.21
CA ASP A 72 -9.96 -5.88 0.88
C ASP A 72 -8.66 -6.34 0.22
N PHE A 73 -7.62 -5.51 0.30
CA PHE A 73 -6.31 -5.84 -0.23
C PHE A 73 -5.74 -7.10 0.43
N ILE A 74 -5.81 -7.18 1.76
CA ILE A 74 -5.32 -8.33 2.52
C ILE A 74 -6.10 -9.59 2.12
N THR A 75 -7.42 -9.51 2.07
CA THR A 75 -8.28 -10.63 1.73
C THR A 75 -7.96 -11.18 0.34
N LYS A 76 -7.82 -10.30 -0.64
CA LYS A 76 -7.50 -10.72 -2.00
C LYS A 76 -6.16 -11.44 -2.10
N HIS A 77 -5.17 -10.98 -1.33
CA HIS A 77 -3.85 -11.59 -1.33
C HIS A 77 -3.81 -12.92 -0.59
N LYS A 78 -4.64 -13.09 0.43
CA LYS A 78 -4.74 -14.36 1.15
C LYS A 78 -5.48 -15.43 0.36
N GLU A 79 -6.47 -15.03 -0.40
CA GLU A 79 -7.28 -15.96 -1.20
C GLU A 79 -6.58 -16.37 -2.48
N GLY A 80 -5.67 -15.56 -2.94
CA GLY A 80 -4.96 -15.79 -4.18
C GLY A 80 -3.71 -16.56 -4.01
#